data_9abae48b51b387b0fd787d5b24e71ded
#
_entry.id   9abae48b51b387b0fd787d5b24e71ded
#
_cell.length_a   1.000
_cell.length_b   1.000
_cell.length_c   1.000
_cell.angle_alpha   90.00
_cell.angle_beta   90.00
_cell.angle_gamma   90.00
#
_symmetry.space_group_name_H-M   'P 1'
#
loop_
_entity.id
_entity.type
_entity.pdbx_description
1 polymer ?
#
loop_
_entity_poly.entity_id
_entity_poly.type
_entity_poly.pdbx_seq_one_letter_code
_entity_poly.pdbx_strand_id
1 'polypeptide(L)'
;MHEVSIMAEAVRLAMESARAAGAPRVTGLRLRVGSLSGAVPEALRFAWDVVRCETPAAEAWLEIESVPAACWCAKCRAEFACENGLSECPRCHEFSGDLRRGRELEIASVEVN
;
A
#
# COMPACT_ATOMS: atom_id res chain seq x y z
N MET A 1 -1.50 10.41 -10.49
CA MET A 1 -0.96 9.07 -10.50
C MET A 1 -2.02 8.09 -10.98
N HIS A 2 -1.66 7.19 -11.84
CA HIS A 2 -2.63 6.28 -12.45
C HIS A 2 -2.63 4.94 -11.76
N GLU A 3 -3.75 4.60 -11.14
CA GLU A 3 -3.89 3.34 -10.41
C GLU A 3 -3.69 2.12 -11.31
N VAL A 4 -4.07 2.22 -12.59
CA VAL A 4 -3.85 1.12 -13.53
C VAL A 4 -2.36 0.83 -13.70
N SER A 5 -1.53 1.87 -13.85
CA SER A 5 -0.08 1.69 -13.98
C SER A 5 0.53 1.10 -12.70
N ILE A 6 0.05 1.54 -11.55
CA ILE A 6 0.50 1.01 -10.26
C ILE A 6 0.17 -0.48 -10.17
N MET A 7 -1.06 -0.86 -10.50
CA MET A 7 -1.47 -2.25 -10.39
C MET A 7 -0.81 -3.13 -11.46
N ALA A 8 -0.58 -2.59 -12.66
CA ALA A 8 0.15 -3.32 -13.69
C ALA A 8 1.57 -3.65 -13.21
N GLU A 9 2.23 -2.70 -12.58
CA GLU A 9 3.57 -2.92 -12.04
C GLU A 9 3.55 -3.92 -10.88
N ALA A 10 2.54 -3.83 -10.01
CA ALA A 10 2.40 -4.76 -8.89
C ALA A 10 2.19 -6.19 -9.38
N VAL A 11 1.36 -6.38 -10.40
CA VAL A 11 1.14 -7.70 -10.99
C VAL A 11 2.42 -8.21 -11.65
N ARG A 12 3.15 -7.34 -12.35
CA ARG A 12 4.43 -7.71 -12.96
C ARG A 12 5.42 -8.21 -11.91
N LEU A 13 5.55 -7.49 -10.81
CA LEU A 13 6.46 -7.86 -9.72
C LEU A 13 6.02 -9.16 -9.04
N ALA A 14 4.71 -9.34 -8.88
CA ALA A 14 4.17 -10.58 -8.31
C ALA A 14 4.48 -11.77 -9.20
N MET A 15 4.37 -11.61 -10.52
CA MET A 15 4.70 -12.67 -11.46
C MET A 15 6.19 -12.99 -11.46
N GLU A 16 7.05 -11.98 -11.28
CA GLU A 16 8.48 -12.22 -11.12
C GLU A 16 8.79 -13.03 -9.86
N SER A 17 8.10 -12.73 -8.76
CA SER A 17 8.23 -13.50 -7.52
C SER A 17 7.83 -14.95 -7.73
N ALA A 18 6.74 -15.20 -8.44
CA ALA A 18 6.29 -16.55 -8.74
C ALA A 18 7.33 -17.29 -9.58
N ARG A 19 7.86 -16.64 -10.60
CA ARG A 19 8.88 -17.23 -11.45
C ARG A 19 10.14 -17.60 -10.67
N ALA A 20 10.59 -16.69 -9.81
CA ALA A 20 11.77 -16.93 -8.98
C ALA A 20 11.58 -18.09 -8.01
N ALA A 21 10.34 -18.31 -7.57
CA ALA A 21 10.01 -19.43 -6.67
C ALA A 21 9.70 -20.73 -7.44
N GLY A 22 9.76 -20.71 -8.78
CA GLY A 22 9.41 -21.87 -9.59
C GLY A 22 7.94 -22.21 -9.59
N ALA A 23 7.08 -21.24 -9.25
CA ALA A 23 5.64 -21.43 -9.17
C ALA A 23 4.97 -20.92 -10.45
N PRO A 24 4.00 -21.65 -11.00
CA PRO A 24 3.32 -21.21 -12.22
C PRO A 24 2.29 -20.12 -12.01
N ARG A 25 1.85 -19.88 -10.78
CA ARG A 25 0.76 -18.95 -10.51
C ARG A 25 1.00 -18.09 -9.29
N VAL A 26 0.41 -16.88 -9.33
CA VAL A 26 0.24 -16.02 -8.16
C VAL A 26 -1.16 -16.31 -7.61
N THR A 27 -1.25 -16.60 -6.33
CA THR A 27 -2.53 -16.90 -5.69
C THR A 27 -3.03 -15.77 -4.81
N GLY A 28 -2.16 -14.84 -4.44
CA GLY A 28 -2.57 -13.70 -3.64
C GLY A 28 -1.55 -12.57 -3.66
N LEU A 29 -2.06 -11.35 -3.50
CA LEU A 29 -1.25 -10.14 -3.44
C LEU A 29 -1.75 -9.27 -2.32
N ARG A 30 -0.86 -8.88 -1.42
CA ARG A 30 -1.18 -7.95 -0.35
C ARG A 30 -0.41 -6.67 -0.55
N LEU A 31 -1.13 -5.56 -0.60
CA LEU A 31 -0.55 -4.21 -0.74
C LEU A 31 -0.71 -3.44 0.56
N ARG A 32 0.24 -2.56 0.81
CA ARG A 32 0.15 -1.60 1.91
C ARG A 32 0.03 -0.21 1.29
N VAL A 33 -1.08 0.48 1.60
CA VAL A 33 -1.43 1.76 0.98
C VAL A 33 -1.66 2.80 2.05
N GLY A 34 -0.81 3.81 2.09
CA GLY A 34 -0.92 4.89 3.06
C GLY A 34 -1.97 5.91 2.66
N SER A 35 -2.59 6.53 3.66
CA SER A 35 -3.63 7.54 3.43
C SER A 35 -3.11 8.76 2.67
N LEU A 36 -1.80 9.00 2.71
CA LEU A 36 -1.17 10.12 2.01
C LEU A 36 -0.38 9.68 0.77
N SER A 37 -0.60 8.45 0.30
CA SER A 37 0.14 7.92 -0.86
C SER A 37 -0.32 8.52 -2.18
N GLY A 38 -1.51 9.10 -2.21
CA GLY A 38 -2.11 9.59 -3.44
C GLY A 38 -2.88 8.53 -4.21
N ALA A 39 -2.77 7.27 -3.83
CA ALA A 39 -3.50 6.19 -4.48
C ALA A 39 -4.84 5.96 -3.77
N VAL A 40 -5.88 5.75 -4.55
CA VAL A 40 -7.23 5.50 -4.03
C VAL A 40 -7.48 4.00 -4.01
N PRO A 41 -7.72 3.39 -2.83
CA PRO A 41 -7.90 1.93 -2.74
C PRO A 41 -8.97 1.37 -3.67
N GLU A 42 -10.11 2.04 -3.80
CA GLU A 42 -11.17 1.57 -4.68
C GLU A 42 -10.72 1.55 -6.14
N ALA A 43 -9.97 2.57 -6.57
CA ALA A 43 -9.45 2.62 -7.92
C ALA A 43 -8.39 1.54 -8.14
N LEU A 44 -7.60 1.22 -7.11
CA LEU A 44 -6.65 0.13 -7.18
C LEU A 44 -7.36 -1.22 -7.36
N ARG A 45 -8.46 -1.43 -6.62
CA ARG A 45 -9.24 -2.66 -6.74
C ARG A 45 -9.85 -2.81 -8.13
N PHE A 46 -10.36 -1.72 -8.67
CA PHE A 46 -10.92 -1.73 -10.02
C PHE A 46 -9.83 -2.05 -11.05
N ALA A 47 -8.67 -1.40 -10.93
CA ALA A 47 -7.54 -1.66 -11.83
C ALA A 47 -7.07 -3.11 -11.73
N TRP A 48 -7.06 -3.69 -10.52
CA TRP A 48 -6.70 -5.08 -10.29
C TRP A 48 -7.56 -6.01 -11.13
N ASP A 49 -8.87 -5.79 -11.14
CA ASP A 49 -9.78 -6.64 -11.90
C ASP A 49 -9.51 -6.61 -13.40
N VAL A 50 -8.90 -5.53 -13.88
CA VAL A 50 -8.55 -5.41 -15.29
C VAL A 50 -7.18 -6.02 -15.59
N VAL A 51 -6.15 -5.63 -14.80
CA VAL A 51 -4.77 -5.98 -15.14
C VAL A 51 -4.42 -7.44 -14.87
N ARG A 52 -5.13 -8.12 -13.97
CA ARG A 52 -4.84 -9.53 -13.68
C ARG A 52 -5.39 -10.49 -14.71
N CYS A 53 -6.30 -10.04 -15.55
CA CYS A 53 -6.92 -10.91 -16.56
C CYS A 53 -5.88 -11.49 -17.52
N GLU A 54 -6.03 -12.77 -17.83
CA GLU A 54 -5.16 -13.50 -18.76
C GLU A 54 -3.68 -13.47 -18.35
N THR A 55 -3.43 -13.44 -17.02
CA THR A 55 -2.08 -13.50 -16.44
C THR A 55 -2.01 -14.67 -15.46
N PRO A 56 -0.81 -15.06 -15.00
CA PRO A 56 -0.69 -16.04 -13.92
C PRO A 56 -1.35 -15.63 -12.61
N ALA A 57 -1.80 -14.37 -12.49
CA ALA A 57 -2.50 -13.85 -11.29
C ALA A 57 -4.02 -13.77 -11.50
N ALA A 58 -4.55 -14.37 -12.59
CA ALA A 58 -5.97 -14.21 -12.93
C ALA A 58 -6.93 -14.69 -11.84
N GLU A 59 -6.51 -15.67 -11.04
CA GLU A 59 -7.34 -16.23 -9.97
C GLU A 59 -6.91 -15.77 -8.58
N ALA A 60 -5.97 -14.83 -8.51
CA ALA A 60 -5.41 -14.37 -7.24
C ALA A 60 -6.36 -13.44 -6.51
N TRP A 61 -6.32 -13.51 -5.17
CA TRP A 61 -7.01 -12.51 -4.34
C TRP A 61 -6.14 -11.28 -4.15
N LEU A 62 -6.78 -10.16 -3.87
CA LEU A 62 -6.11 -8.90 -3.53
C LEU A 62 -6.56 -8.44 -2.15
N GLU A 63 -5.60 -8.12 -1.30
CA GLU A 63 -5.88 -7.49 -0.01
C GLU A 63 -5.13 -6.17 0.05
N ILE A 64 -5.82 -5.10 0.43
CA ILE A 64 -5.22 -3.80 0.62
C ILE A 64 -5.25 -3.47 2.10
N GLU A 65 -4.07 -3.32 2.68
CA GLU A 65 -3.91 -2.89 4.07
C GLU A 65 -3.77 -1.38 4.06
N SER A 66 -4.73 -0.69 4.66
CA SER A 66 -4.69 0.76 4.77
C SER A 66 -3.79 1.18 5.92
N VAL A 67 -2.90 2.14 5.67
CA VAL A 67 -1.98 2.65 6.68
C VAL A 67 -2.35 4.11 6.95
N PRO A 68 -2.97 4.39 8.10
CA PRO A 68 -3.31 5.79 8.44
C PRO A 68 -2.07 6.61 8.71
N ALA A 69 -2.13 7.89 8.38
CA ALA A 69 -1.02 8.79 8.58
C ALA A 69 -0.77 9.03 10.07
N ALA A 70 0.49 9.04 10.46
CA ALA A 70 0.89 9.30 11.84
C ALA A 70 2.15 10.15 11.86
N CYS A 71 2.17 11.15 12.74
CA CYS A 71 3.31 12.00 12.98
C CYS A 71 3.93 11.68 14.34
N TRP A 72 5.20 12.02 14.48
CA TRP A 72 5.92 11.84 15.74
C TRP A 72 5.97 13.15 16.52
N CYS A 73 5.57 13.12 17.79
CA CYS A 73 5.73 14.26 18.68
C CYS A 73 7.00 14.07 19.51
N ALA A 74 7.99 14.92 19.29
CA ALA A 74 9.27 14.83 20.00
C ALA A 74 9.13 15.14 21.49
N LYS A 75 8.19 16.03 21.85
CA LYS A 75 7.94 16.39 23.24
C LYS A 75 7.28 15.26 24.00
N CYS A 76 6.24 14.67 23.45
CA CYS A 76 5.52 13.56 24.09
C CYS A 76 6.17 12.20 23.86
N ARG A 77 7.12 12.12 22.91
CA ARG A 77 7.80 10.87 22.51
C ARG A 77 6.80 9.80 22.12
N ALA A 78 5.84 10.17 21.28
CA ALA A 78 4.79 9.27 20.85
C ALA A 78 4.27 9.68 19.48
N GLU A 79 3.72 8.71 18.77
CA GLU A 79 3.02 8.97 17.51
C GLU A 79 1.61 9.45 17.80
N PHE A 80 1.08 10.25 16.90
CA PHE A 80 -0.31 10.66 16.95
C PHE A 80 -0.88 10.66 15.54
N ALA A 81 -2.18 10.36 15.42
CA ALA A 81 -2.86 10.33 14.14
C ALA A 81 -2.91 11.73 13.53
N CYS A 82 -2.64 11.82 12.24
CA CYS A 82 -2.69 13.08 11.52
C CYS A 82 -3.37 12.88 10.17
N GLU A 83 -3.88 13.96 9.59
CA GLU A 83 -4.55 13.91 8.29
C GLU A 83 -3.64 14.37 7.16
N ASN A 84 -2.55 15.04 7.51
CA ASN A 84 -1.58 15.52 6.54
C ASN A 84 -0.19 15.53 7.16
N GLY A 85 0.79 16.06 6.44
CA GLY A 85 2.19 16.02 6.85
C GLY A 85 2.58 16.99 7.97
N LEU A 86 1.68 17.88 8.39
CA LEU A 86 1.93 18.82 9.48
C LEU A 86 0.68 18.91 10.33
N SER A 87 0.76 18.46 11.57
CA SER A 87 -0.41 18.37 12.43
C SER A 87 -0.07 18.72 13.87
N GLU A 88 -1.08 19.11 14.61
CA GLU A 88 -0.95 19.47 16.01
C GLU A 88 -1.09 18.23 16.89
N CYS A 89 -0.14 18.04 17.80
CA CYS A 89 -0.22 16.94 18.76
C CYS A 89 -1.43 17.16 19.69
N PRO A 90 -2.32 16.18 19.82
CA PRO A 90 -3.51 16.35 20.66
C PRO A 90 -3.21 16.43 22.15
N ARG A 91 -2.01 16.05 22.59
CA ARG A 91 -1.65 16.05 24.00
C ARG A 91 -0.97 17.34 24.41
N CYS A 92 0.05 17.79 23.68
CA CYS A 92 0.84 18.96 24.06
C CYS A 92 0.62 20.17 23.17
N HIS A 93 -0.15 20.01 22.07
CA HIS A 93 -0.49 21.07 21.13
C HIS A 93 0.68 21.62 20.31
N GLU A 94 1.83 20.99 20.37
CA GLU A 94 2.93 21.35 19.49
C GLU A 94 2.71 20.77 18.09
N PHE A 95 3.13 21.51 17.08
CA PHE A 95 3.03 21.03 15.70
C PHE A 95 4.20 20.14 15.36
N SER A 96 3.94 19.10 14.59
CA SER A 96 4.96 18.20 14.10
C SER A 96 4.81 17.97 12.60
N GLY A 97 5.94 18.01 11.91
CA GLY A 97 6.03 17.63 10.49
C GLY A 97 6.77 16.32 10.30
N ASP A 98 7.05 15.60 11.39
CA ASP A 98 7.78 14.33 11.34
C ASP A 98 6.81 13.19 11.04
N LEU A 99 6.48 13.02 9.77
CA LEU A 99 5.56 11.98 9.33
C LEU A 99 6.25 10.62 9.38
N ARG A 100 5.70 9.72 10.16
CA ARG A 100 6.25 8.38 10.36
C ARG A 100 5.57 7.31 9.51
N ARG A 101 4.28 7.49 9.21
CA ARG A 101 3.50 6.56 8.40
C ARG A 101 2.47 7.31 7.60
N GLY A 102 2.01 6.71 6.49
CA GLY A 102 0.93 7.24 5.68
C GLY A 102 1.25 7.42 4.21
N ARG A 103 2.50 7.23 3.80
CA ARG A 103 2.90 7.39 2.39
C ARG A 103 3.18 6.07 1.69
N GLU A 104 2.94 4.96 2.38
CA GLU A 104 3.23 3.64 1.82
C GLU A 104 2.45 3.40 0.54
N LEU A 105 3.13 2.77 -0.41
CA LEU A 105 2.52 2.24 -1.62
C LEU A 105 3.44 1.10 -2.03
N GLU A 106 3.23 -0.08 -1.43
CA GLU A 106 4.19 -1.16 -1.52
C GLU A 106 3.51 -2.52 -1.49
N ILE A 107 4.21 -3.50 -2.04
CA ILE A 107 3.78 -4.89 -1.94
C ILE A 107 4.23 -5.39 -0.57
N ALA A 108 3.27 -5.82 0.26
CA ALA A 108 3.57 -6.39 1.56
C ALA A 108 3.91 -7.87 1.46
N SER A 109 3.19 -8.60 0.59
CA SER A 109 3.47 -10.02 0.37
C SER A 109 2.85 -10.50 -0.93
N VAL A 110 3.42 -11.58 -1.46
CA VAL A 110 2.91 -12.29 -2.64
C VAL A 110 2.79 -13.75 -2.27
N GLU A 111 1.62 -14.34 -2.50
CA GLU A 111 1.45 -15.78 -2.34
C GLU A 111 1.48 -16.43 -3.71
N VAL A 112 2.20 -17.52 -3.80
CA VAL A 112 2.39 -18.24 -5.07
C VAL A 112 2.11 -19.72 -4.87
N ASN A 113 1.84 -20.41 -5.98
CA ASN A 113 1.53 -21.84 -5.94
C ASN A 113 2.12 -22.55 -7.14
#